data_3d4f60acb4b49bb30b44ac080ba408dd
#
_entry.id   3d4f60acb4b49bb30b44ac080ba408dd
#
_cell.length_a   1.000
_cell.length_b   1.000
_cell.length_c   1.000
_cell.angle_alpha   90.00
_cell.angle_beta   90.00
_cell.angle_gamma   90.00
#
_symmetry.space_group_name_H-M   'P 1'
#
loop_
_entity.id
_entity.type
_entity.pdbx_description
1 polymer ?
#
loop_
_entity_poly.entity_id
_entity_poly.type
_entity_poly.pdbx_seq_one_letter_code
_entity_poly.pdbx_strand_id
1 'polypeptide(L)'
;IADATTGNYLLSLNEMSKADASQILYESGIETNFSKKTMDGREIASEIMPKIDFTYKSKSTDEVFTLKKGIMTSGVIDDRIVGVENGVLIKELDNVIGREKTLETIRRIFALGTKYLSKHGLTISVDDLKVNKKVEDSTDKIIKEAEQKTEEIIDSYYKKTLEIIPGKTREESREIKIIQTLNEV
;
A
#
# COMPACT_ATOMS: atom_id res chain seq x y z
N ILE A 1 9.26 10.82 3.58
CA ILE A 1 8.94 9.39 3.30
C ILE A 1 7.68 9.32 2.44
N ALA A 2 6.56 9.94 2.82
CA ALA A 2 5.32 9.93 2.04
C ALA A 2 5.53 10.34 0.56
N ASP A 3 6.24 11.43 0.33
CA ASP A 3 6.56 11.92 -1.03
C ASP A 3 7.35 10.90 -1.85
N ALA A 4 8.31 10.23 -1.22
CA ALA A 4 9.10 9.19 -1.88
C ALA A 4 8.25 7.98 -2.27
N THR A 5 7.35 7.56 -1.38
CA THR A 5 6.41 6.45 -1.67
C THR A 5 5.44 6.82 -2.77
N THR A 6 4.86 8.04 -2.72
CA THR A 6 3.99 8.58 -3.77
C THR A 6 4.71 8.65 -5.11
N GLY A 7 5.95 9.14 -5.12
CA GLY A 7 6.76 9.22 -6.34
C GLY A 7 7.06 7.85 -6.94
N ASN A 8 7.40 6.86 -6.12
CA ASN A 8 7.63 5.49 -6.59
C ASN A 8 6.35 4.82 -7.12
N TYR A 9 5.21 5.08 -6.46
CA TYR A 9 3.91 4.60 -6.93
C TYR A 9 3.59 5.17 -8.32
N LEU A 10 3.68 6.49 -8.49
CA LEU A 10 3.43 7.15 -9.76
C LEU A 10 4.43 6.72 -10.83
N LEU A 11 5.71 6.59 -10.50
CA LEU A 11 6.73 6.07 -11.40
C LEU A 11 6.35 4.67 -11.90
N SER A 12 5.92 3.77 -11.01
CA SER A 12 5.55 2.39 -11.36
C SER A 12 4.40 2.29 -12.38
N LEU A 13 3.60 3.35 -12.53
CA LEU A 13 2.43 3.41 -13.42
C LEU A 13 2.73 4.13 -14.75
N ASN A 14 3.86 4.82 -14.84
CA ASN A 14 4.14 5.72 -15.96
C ASN A 14 5.38 5.29 -16.74
N GLU A 15 5.50 5.85 -17.94
CA GLU A 15 6.69 5.77 -18.77
C GLU A 15 7.44 7.11 -18.76
N MET A 16 8.76 7.06 -19.01
CA MET A 16 9.61 8.25 -19.10
C MET A 16 10.49 8.18 -20.33
N SER A 17 10.96 9.36 -20.78
CA SER A 17 12.03 9.42 -21.77
C SER A 17 13.32 8.84 -21.23
N LYS A 18 14.18 8.30 -22.12
CA LYS A 18 15.53 7.82 -21.75
C LYS A 18 16.32 8.88 -20.98
N ALA A 19 16.27 10.13 -21.43
CA ALA A 19 17.03 11.24 -20.82
C ALA A 19 16.58 11.47 -19.37
N ASP A 20 15.26 11.53 -19.14
CA ASP A 20 14.68 11.73 -17.82
C ASP A 20 14.96 10.55 -16.89
N ALA A 21 14.77 9.32 -17.38
CA ALA A 21 15.05 8.09 -16.63
C ALA A 21 16.51 8.02 -16.21
N SER A 22 17.47 8.30 -17.13
CA SER A 22 18.88 8.30 -16.82
C SER A 22 19.24 9.39 -15.81
N GLN A 23 18.64 10.56 -15.91
CA GLN A 23 18.87 11.66 -14.97
C GLN A 23 18.41 11.33 -13.55
N ILE A 24 17.19 10.85 -13.36
CA ILE A 24 16.68 10.52 -12.01
C ILE A 24 17.44 9.36 -11.37
N LEU A 25 17.87 8.37 -12.17
CA LEU A 25 18.72 7.28 -11.68
C LEU A 25 20.11 7.76 -11.27
N TYR A 26 20.75 8.60 -12.09
CA TYR A 26 22.04 9.21 -11.76
C TYR A 26 21.96 9.99 -10.44
N GLU A 27 20.94 10.83 -10.28
CA GLU A 27 20.69 11.58 -9.05
C GLU A 27 20.35 10.67 -7.84
N SER A 28 19.95 9.42 -8.10
CA SER A 28 19.71 8.39 -7.08
C SER A 28 20.96 7.53 -6.80
N GLY A 29 22.08 7.84 -7.45
CA GLY A 29 23.37 7.16 -7.28
C GLY A 29 23.52 5.93 -8.17
N ILE A 30 22.84 5.84 -9.31
CA ILE A 30 22.92 4.75 -10.26
C ILE A 30 23.30 5.32 -11.64
N GLU A 31 24.41 4.84 -12.17
CA GLU A 31 24.79 5.08 -13.57
C GLU A 31 24.23 3.95 -14.45
N THR A 32 23.44 4.30 -15.43
CA THR A 32 22.86 3.35 -16.36
C THR A 32 22.83 3.92 -17.77
N ASN A 33 22.83 3.04 -18.76
CA ASN A 33 22.69 3.42 -20.16
C ASN A 33 21.64 2.57 -20.84
N PHE A 34 20.48 3.17 -21.03
CA PHE A 34 19.37 2.51 -21.69
C PHE A 34 19.52 2.49 -23.22
N SER A 35 19.11 1.39 -23.83
CA SER A 35 19.06 1.26 -25.31
C SER A 35 17.76 1.79 -25.90
N LYS A 36 16.65 1.73 -25.16
CA LYS A 36 15.33 2.18 -25.58
C LYS A 36 15.19 3.71 -25.48
N LYS A 37 14.32 4.30 -26.29
CA LYS A 37 13.98 5.74 -26.22
C LYS A 37 13.05 6.08 -25.06
N THR A 38 12.17 5.16 -24.70
CA THR A 38 11.19 5.27 -23.60
C THR A 38 11.35 4.08 -22.67
N MET A 39 11.25 4.32 -21.38
CA MET A 39 11.43 3.33 -20.32
C MET A 39 10.15 3.22 -19.51
N ASP A 40 9.69 2.00 -19.26
CA ASP A 40 8.63 1.72 -18.27
C ASP A 40 9.17 2.02 -16.86
N GLY A 41 8.35 2.60 -16.00
CA GLY A 41 8.75 2.95 -14.64
C GLY A 41 9.19 1.75 -13.81
N ARG A 42 8.65 0.56 -14.08
CA ARG A 42 9.10 -0.68 -13.44
C ARG A 42 10.47 -1.11 -13.90
N GLU A 43 10.81 -0.90 -15.18
CA GLU A 43 12.18 -1.11 -15.68
C GLU A 43 13.15 -0.16 -14.97
N ILE A 44 12.78 1.12 -14.81
CA ILE A 44 13.58 2.11 -14.09
C ILE A 44 13.77 1.71 -12.61
N ALA A 45 12.69 1.32 -11.94
CA ALA A 45 12.74 0.86 -10.55
C ALA A 45 13.61 -0.40 -10.38
N SER A 46 13.64 -1.28 -11.38
CA SER A 46 14.47 -2.49 -11.37
C SER A 46 15.97 -2.20 -11.29
N GLU A 47 16.43 -1.06 -11.83
CA GLU A 47 17.84 -0.68 -11.80
C GLU A 47 18.40 -0.45 -10.38
N ILE A 48 17.51 -0.13 -9.44
CA ILE A 48 17.88 0.09 -8.03
C ILE A 48 17.63 -1.13 -7.14
N MET A 49 16.91 -2.13 -7.65
CA MET A 49 16.57 -3.31 -6.86
C MET A 49 17.71 -4.31 -6.78
N PRO A 50 17.97 -4.90 -5.61
CA PRO A 50 18.94 -5.99 -5.50
C PRO A 50 18.41 -7.25 -6.20
N LYS A 51 19.33 -8.12 -6.62
CA LYS A 51 19.02 -9.37 -7.34
C LYS A 51 18.40 -10.42 -6.42
N ILE A 52 17.17 -10.19 -6.00
CA ILE A 52 16.37 -11.12 -5.20
C ILE A 52 15.12 -11.54 -5.96
N ASP A 53 14.55 -12.66 -5.55
CA ASP A 53 13.22 -13.11 -5.94
C ASP A 53 12.26 -12.82 -4.80
N PHE A 54 11.20 -12.05 -5.08
CA PHE A 54 10.21 -11.68 -4.08
C PHE A 54 8.83 -11.56 -4.72
N THR A 55 7.81 -12.12 -4.06
CA THR A 55 6.41 -11.98 -4.50
C THR A 55 5.53 -11.68 -3.30
N TYR A 56 4.69 -10.67 -3.45
CA TYR A 56 3.71 -10.30 -2.45
C TYR A 56 2.34 -10.12 -3.09
N LYS A 57 1.33 -10.84 -2.56
CA LYS A 57 -0.07 -10.65 -2.93
C LYS A 57 -0.75 -9.80 -1.86
N SER A 58 -1.33 -8.69 -2.26
CA SER A 58 -2.13 -7.86 -1.37
C SER A 58 -3.34 -8.63 -0.87
N LYS A 59 -3.69 -8.44 0.43
CA LYS A 59 -4.90 -9.04 1.02
C LYS A 59 -6.16 -8.24 0.67
N SER A 60 -6.01 -6.96 0.35
CA SER A 60 -7.12 -6.02 0.11
C SER A 60 -7.39 -5.76 -1.37
N THR A 61 -6.42 -6.06 -2.23
CA THR A 61 -6.52 -5.93 -3.68
C THR A 61 -5.95 -7.19 -4.33
N ASP A 62 -6.42 -7.54 -5.52
CA ASP A 62 -5.86 -8.69 -6.26
C ASP A 62 -4.49 -8.39 -6.89
N GLU A 63 -3.89 -7.26 -6.58
CA GLU A 63 -2.59 -6.86 -7.10
C GLU A 63 -1.47 -7.73 -6.53
N VAL A 64 -0.59 -8.16 -7.43
CA VAL A 64 0.59 -8.97 -7.10
C VAL A 64 1.83 -8.19 -7.48
N PHE A 65 2.64 -7.85 -6.48
CA PHE A 65 3.98 -7.30 -6.68
C PHE A 65 4.98 -8.43 -6.84
N THR A 66 5.79 -8.40 -7.89
CA THR A 66 6.77 -9.47 -8.16
C THR A 66 8.10 -8.91 -8.62
N LEU A 67 9.17 -9.31 -7.92
CA LEU A 67 10.55 -9.17 -8.34
C LEU A 67 11.09 -10.55 -8.73
N LYS A 68 11.74 -10.66 -9.90
CA LYS A 68 12.48 -11.83 -10.33
C LYS A 68 13.92 -11.44 -10.62
N LYS A 69 14.85 -11.93 -9.80
CA LYS A 69 16.29 -11.56 -9.88
C LYS A 69 16.49 -10.03 -9.90
N GLY A 70 15.70 -9.30 -9.12
CA GLY A 70 15.73 -7.84 -9.05
C GLY A 70 14.95 -7.11 -10.15
N ILE A 71 14.37 -7.82 -11.12
CA ILE A 71 13.55 -7.22 -12.16
C ILE A 71 12.09 -7.19 -11.70
N MET A 72 11.49 -6.01 -11.66
CA MET A 72 10.08 -5.83 -11.34
C MET A 72 9.22 -6.22 -12.54
N THR A 73 8.50 -7.33 -12.42
CA THR A 73 7.67 -7.88 -13.51
C THR A 73 6.20 -7.52 -13.38
N SER A 74 5.73 -7.21 -12.18
CA SER A 74 4.33 -6.82 -11.93
C SER A 74 4.18 -6.02 -10.64
N GLY A 75 3.06 -5.32 -10.50
CA GLY A 75 2.68 -4.54 -9.35
C GLY A 75 3.16 -3.10 -9.37
N VAL A 76 3.07 -2.43 -8.24
CA VAL A 76 3.48 -1.04 -7.99
C VAL A 76 4.27 -0.95 -6.69
N ILE A 77 5.13 0.05 -6.56
CA ILE A 77 5.88 0.31 -5.33
C ILE A 77 5.05 1.29 -4.48
N ASP A 78 4.23 0.75 -3.62
CA ASP A 78 3.36 1.50 -2.71
C ASP A 78 3.83 1.41 -1.24
N ASP A 79 3.03 1.97 -0.32
CA ASP A 79 3.31 1.95 1.11
C ASP A 79 3.36 0.53 1.70
N ARG A 80 2.61 -0.42 1.14
CA ARG A 80 2.63 -1.83 1.57
C ARG A 80 3.96 -2.50 1.22
N ILE A 81 4.59 -2.08 0.12
CA ILE A 81 5.87 -2.62 -0.34
C ILE A 81 7.05 -1.97 0.38
N VAL A 82 7.09 -0.64 0.46
CA VAL A 82 8.24 0.12 0.98
C VAL A 82 7.90 1.07 2.14
N GLY A 83 6.69 1.03 2.66
CA GLY A 83 6.25 1.89 3.76
C GLY A 83 6.99 1.62 5.07
N VAL A 84 6.98 2.63 5.95
CA VAL A 84 7.73 2.62 7.21
C VAL A 84 7.23 1.55 8.17
N GLU A 85 5.91 1.41 8.29
CA GLU A 85 5.31 0.49 9.28
C GLU A 85 5.18 -0.93 8.74
N ASN A 86 4.75 -1.06 7.50
CA ASN A 86 4.31 -2.33 6.93
C ASN A 86 5.12 -2.79 5.71
N GLY A 87 6.18 -2.11 5.33
CA GLY A 87 6.97 -2.40 4.15
C GLY A 87 7.48 -3.84 4.09
N VAL A 88 6.75 -4.70 3.37
CA VAL A 88 7.05 -6.14 3.30
C VAL A 88 8.35 -6.43 2.57
N LEU A 89 8.66 -5.63 1.53
CA LEU A 89 9.92 -5.75 0.79
C LEU A 89 11.12 -5.40 1.66
N ILE A 90 11.01 -4.38 2.51
CA ILE A 90 12.09 -3.94 3.40
C ILE A 90 12.48 -5.07 4.38
N LYS A 91 11.48 -5.75 4.93
CA LYS A 91 11.69 -6.89 5.84
C LYS A 91 12.39 -8.04 5.14
N GLU A 92 11.98 -8.34 3.91
CA GLU A 92 12.61 -9.40 3.12
C GLU A 92 14.05 -9.05 2.71
N LEU A 93 14.29 -7.80 2.32
CA LEU A 93 15.64 -7.32 2.02
C LEU A 93 16.59 -7.49 3.22
N ASP A 94 16.16 -7.11 4.43
CA ASP A 94 16.97 -7.25 5.65
C ASP A 94 17.36 -8.71 5.90
N ASN A 95 16.43 -9.65 5.66
CA ASN A 95 16.67 -11.08 5.81
C ASN A 95 17.63 -11.65 4.77
N VAL A 96 17.51 -11.22 3.50
CA VAL A 96 18.23 -11.84 2.36
C VAL A 96 19.60 -11.23 2.12
N ILE A 97 19.70 -9.90 2.15
CA ILE A 97 20.94 -9.18 1.79
C ILE A 97 21.64 -8.51 2.98
N GLY A 98 21.01 -8.54 4.15
CA GLY A 98 21.50 -7.96 5.40
C GLY A 98 21.30 -6.44 5.48
N ARG A 99 21.42 -5.94 6.70
CA ARG A 99 20.99 -4.59 7.09
C ARG A 99 21.68 -3.46 6.32
N GLU A 100 22.97 -3.55 6.12
CA GLU A 100 23.74 -2.47 5.47
C GLU A 100 23.31 -2.26 4.02
N LYS A 101 23.19 -3.35 3.25
CA LYS A 101 22.72 -3.32 1.86
C LYS A 101 21.25 -2.94 1.75
N THR A 102 20.44 -3.33 2.72
CA THR A 102 19.03 -2.92 2.81
C THR A 102 18.91 -1.42 3.00
N LEU A 103 19.66 -0.82 3.93
CA LEU A 103 19.66 0.63 4.13
C LEU A 103 20.08 1.40 2.87
N GLU A 104 21.10 0.91 2.16
CA GLU A 104 21.52 1.50 0.89
C GLU A 104 20.41 1.40 -0.18
N THR A 105 19.74 0.24 -0.27
CA THR A 105 18.61 0.04 -1.19
C THR A 105 17.44 0.97 -0.86
N ILE A 106 17.07 1.11 0.42
CA ILE A 106 16.02 2.01 0.88
C ILE A 106 16.38 3.47 0.51
N ARG A 107 17.63 3.88 0.74
CA ARG A 107 18.10 5.21 0.36
C ARG A 107 17.88 5.48 -1.12
N ARG A 108 18.23 4.52 -1.99
CA ARG A 108 18.07 4.63 -3.45
C ARG A 108 16.60 4.65 -3.85
N ILE A 109 15.75 3.79 -3.27
CA ILE A 109 14.31 3.77 -3.53
C ILE A 109 13.70 5.13 -3.17
N PHE A 110 14.02 5.69 -2.01
CA PHE A 110 13.47 6.97 -1.59
C PHE A 110 14.01 8.14 -2.41
N ALA A 111 15.28 8.11 -2.78
CA ALA A 111 15.84 9.11 -3.69
C ALA A 111 15.13 9.08 -5.05
N LEU A 112 14.96 7.90 -5.64
CA LEU A 112 14.28 7.73 -6.93
C LEU A 112 12.85 8.30 -6.91
N GLY A 113 12.05 7.90 -5.91
CA GLY A 113 10.67 8.39 -5.77
C GLY A 113 10.60 9.90 -5.58
N THR A 114 11.45 10.47 -4.72
CA THR A 114 11.49 11.92 -4.48
C THR A 114 11.92 12.68 -5.76
N LYS A 115 12.91 12.19 -6.48
CA LYS A 115 13.37 12.81 -7.73
C LYS A 115 12.32 12.73 -8.83
N TYR A 116 11.66 11.57 -8.95
CA TYR A 116 10.53 11.44 -9.88
C TYR A 116 9.43 12.44 -9.54
N LEU A 117 8.99 12.50 -8.29
CA LEU A 117 7.93 13.40 -7.85
C LEU A 117 8.28 14.87 -8.06
N SER A 118 9.54 15.28 -7.79
CA SER A 118 10.02 16.63 -8.01
C SER A 118 9.99 17.03 -9.48
N LYS A 119 10.19 16.08 -10.40
CA LYS A 119 10.17 16.32 -11.84
C LYS A 119 8.77 16.24 -12.44
N HIS A 120 7.98 15.29 -12.01
CA HIS A 120 6.64 15.01 -12.53
C HIS A 120 5.60 15.96 -11.91
N GLY A 121 5.73 16.24 -10.61
CA GLY A 121 4.73 16.95 -9.83
C GLY A 121 3.56 16.04 -9.44
N LEU A 122 2.78 16.50 -8.48
CA LEU A 122 1.48 15.93 -8.09
C LEU A 122 0.56 17.07 -7.68
N THR A 123 -0.63 17.10 -8.25
CA THR A 123 -1.68 18.03 -7.86
C THR A 123 -2.88 17.21 -7.40
N ILE A 124 -3.39 17.52 -6.22
CA ILE A 124 -4.65 16.96 -5.69
C ILE A 124 -5.67 18.08 -5.65
N SER A 125 -6.79 17.89 -6.32
CA SER A 125 -7.92 18.81 -6.34
C SER A 125 -9.03 18.34 -5.40
N VAL A 126 -9.99 19.22 -5.12
CA VAL A 126 -11.19 18.87 -4.37
C VAL A 126 -12.03 17.82 -5.13
N ASP A 127 -11.93 17.79 -6.46
CA ASP A 127 -12.64 16.81 -7.28
C ASP A 127 -12.09 15.39 -7.10
N ASP A 128 -10.80 15.24 -6.79
CA ASP A 128 -10.19 13.93 -6.50
C ASP A 128 -10.68 13.33 -5.17
N LEU A 129 -11.26 14.16 -4.29
CA LEU A 129 -11.85 13.74 -3.03
C LEU A 129 -13.34 13.37 -3.17
N LYS A 130 -13.96 13.59 -4.33
CA LYS A 130 -15.35 13.23 -4.56
C LYS A 130 -15.50 11.73 -4.68
N VAL A 131 -16.29 11.17 -3.79
CA VAL A 131 -16.62 9.75 -3.82
C VAL A 131 -17.64 9.49 -4.92
N ASN A 132 -17.50 8.40 -5.66
CA ASN A 132 -18.47 7.97 -6.65
C ASN A 132 -19.80 7.64 -5.92
N LYS A 133 -20.93 8.10 -6.47
CA LYS A 133 -22.26 7.90 -5.88
C LYS A 133 -22.56 6.43 -5.57
N LYS A 134 -22.10 5.48 -6.40
CA LYS A 134 -22.26 4.05 -6.11
C LYS A 134 -21.51 3.60 -4.85
N VAL A 135 -20.34 4.18 -4.59
CA VAL A 135 -19.56 3.88 -3.38
C VAL A 135 -20.24 4.51 -2.17
N GLU A 136 -20.73 5.76 -2.29
CA GLU A 136 -21.50 6.45 -1.27
C GLU A 136 -22.74 5.66 -0.87
N ASP A 137 -23.58 5.26 -1.85
CA ASP A 137 -24.77 4.43 -1.63
C ASP A 137 -24.42 3.07 -0.98
N SER A 138 -23.31 2.46 -1.35
CA SER A 138 -22.85 1.20 -0.76
C SER A 138 -22.39 1.39 0.69
N THR A 139 -21.64 2.46 0.95
CA THR A 139 -21.18 2.80 2.30
C THR A 139 -22.36 3.09 3.23
N ASP A 140 -23.34 3.88 2.76
CA ASP A 140 -24.55 4.16 3.52
C ASP A 140 -25.35 2.89 3.85
N LYS A 141 -25.40 1.94 2.91
CA LYS A 141 -26.06 0.65 3.14
C LYS A 141 -25.33 -0.16 4.21
N ILE A 142 -24.02 -0.24 4.13
CA ILE A 142 -23.17 -0.94 5.10
C ILE A 142 -23.33 -0.34 6.49
N ILE A 143 -23.30 1.00 6.61
CA ILE A 143 -23.50 1.70 7.89
C ILE A 143 -24.86 1.39 8.47
N LYS A 144 -25.94 1.46 7.68
CA LYS A 144 -27.30 1.15 8.15
C LYS A 144 -27.45 -0.29 8.60
N GLU A 145 -26.84 -1.24 7.91
CA GLU A 145 -26.82 -2.65 8.32
C GLU A 145 -26.08 -2.86 9.65
N ALA A 146 -24.95 -2.15 9.85
CA ALA A 146 -24.22 -2.19 11.10
C ALA A 146 -25.00 -1.57 12.27
N GLU A 147 -25.62 -0.41 12.05
CA GLU A 147 -26.50 0.24 13.03
C GLU A 147 -27.64 -0.67 13.43
N GLN A 148 -28.37 -1.24 12.47
CA GLN A 148 -29.49 -2.16 12.74
C GLN A 148 -29.04 -3.37 13.57
N LYS A 149 -27.97 -4.04 13.20
CA LYS A 149 -27.44 -5.18 13.97
C LYS A 149 -27.02 -4.78 15.39
N THR A 150 -26.46 -3.59 15.53
CA THR A 150 -26.06 -3.06 16.85
C THR A 150 -27.28 -2.78 17.72
N GLU A 151 -28.35 -2.18 17.15
CA GLU A 151 -29.59 -1.97 17.84
C GLU A 151 -30.27 -3.30 18.28
N GLU A 152 -30.23 -4.32 17.44
CA GLU A 152 -30.74 -5.66 17.78
C GLU A 152 -30.00 -6.27 18.99
N ILE A 153 -28.67 -6.09 19.05
CA ILE A 153 -27.83 -6.55 20.19
C ILE A 153 -28.22 -5.78 21.46
N ILE A 154 -28.38 -4.46 21.37
CA ILE A 154 -28.78 -3.59 22.49
C ILE A 154 -30.17 -3.96 22.98
N ASP A 155 -31.14 -4.15 22.08
CA ASP A 155 -32.47 -4.57 22.38
C ASP A 155 -32.51 -5.95 23.08
N SER A 156 -31.76 -6.90 22.60
CA SER A 156 -31.64 -8.22 23.21
C SER A 156 -31.01 -8.16 24.61
N TYR A 157 -30.11 -7.22 24.83
CA TYR A 157 -29.52 -6.98 26.16
C TYR A 157 -30.59 -6.46 27.14
N TYR A 158 -31.39 -5.45 26.76
CA TYR A 158 -32.44 -4.93 27.62
C TYR A 158 -33.60 -5.94 27.85
N LYS A 159 -33.96 -6.72 26.84
CA LYS A 159 -34.93 -7.82 26.94
C LYS A 159 -34.43 -9.02 27.71
N LYS A 160 -33.15 -9.01 28.15
CA LYS A 160 -32.48 -10.12 28.85
C LYS A 160 -32.38 -11.42 28.03
N THR A 161 -32.48 -11.34 26.73
CA THR A 161 -32.37 -12.49 25.81
C THR A 161 -30.99 -12.64 25.17
N LEU A 162 -30.08 -11.67 25.40
CA LEU A 162 -28.75 -11.73 24.88
C LEU A 162 -27.98 -12.94 25.42
N GLU A 163 -27.44 -13.78 24.53
CA GLU A 163 -26.58 -14.90 24.87
C GLU A 163 -25.27 -14.40 25.48
N ILE A 164 -24.96 -14.91 26.67
CA ILE A 164 -23.78 -14.50 27.42
C ILE A 164 -22.58 -15.36 26.99
N ILE A 165 -21.46 -14.69 26.69
CA ILE A 165 -20.20 -15.35 26.33
C ILE A 165 -19.66 -16.06 27.60
N PRO A 166 -19.24 -17.34 27.51
CA PRO A 166 -18.71 -18.07 28.66
C PRO A 166 -17.57 -17.31 29.35
N GLY A 167 -17.69 -17.13 30.66
CA GLY A 167 -16.71 -16.43 31.48
C GLY A 167 -16.75 -14.89 31.43
N LYS A 168 -17.80 -14.33 30.81
CA LYS A 168 -18.02 -12.87 30.73
C LYS A 168 -19.31 -12.45 31.43
N THR A 169 -19.36 -11.20 31.84
CA THR A 169 -20.60 -10.58 32.32
C THR A 169 -21.53 -10.28 31.13
N ARG A 170 -22.80 -9.93 31.44
CA ARG A 170 -23.75 -9.56 30.39
C ARG A 170 -23.35 -8.27 29.68
N GLU A 171 -22.81 -7.30 30.42
CA GLU A 171 -22.29 -6.05 29.91
C GLU A 171 -21.10 -6.29 28.97
N GLU A 172 -20.11 -7.08 29.42
CA GLU A 172 -18.96 -7.44 28.59
C GLU A 172 -19.36 -8.21 27.32
N SER A 173 -20.34 -9.11 27.43
CA SER A 173 -20.84 -9.86 26.27
C SER A 173 -21.52 -8.96 25.24
N ARG A 174 -22.25 -7.94 25.68
CA ARG A 174 -22.86 -6.93 24.80
C ARG A 174 -21.75 -6.16 24.06
N GLU A 175 -20.78 -5.62 24.79
CA GLU A 175 -19.68 -4.83 24.19
C GLU A 175 -18.87 -5.65 23.18
N ILE A 176 -18.52 -6.89 23.53
CA ILE A 176 -17.79 -7.78 22.63
C ILE A 176 -18.58 -8.07 21.36
N LYS A 177 -19.88 -8.36 21.47
CA LYS A 177 -20.71 -8.64 20.29
C LYS A 177 -20.88 -7.40 19.40
N ILE A 178 -21.01 -6.20 19.97
CA ILE A 178 -21.05 -4.95 19.19
C ILE A 178 -19.71 -4.77 18.44
N ILE A 179 -18.57 -4.90 19.13
CA ILE A 179 -17.25 -4.77 18.51
C ILE A 179 -17.05 -5.80 17.39
N GLN A 180 -17.46 -7.06 17.62
CA GLN A 180 -17.37 -8.11 16.59
C GLN A 180 -18.22 -7.72 15.36
N THR A 181 -19.47 -7.30 15.56
CA THR A 181 -20.36 -6.87 14.47
C THR A 181 -19.77 -5.70 13.67
N LEU A 182 -19.19 -4.71 14.35
CA LEU A 182 -18.57 -3.56 13.68
C LEU A 182 -17.26 -3.91 12.94
N ASN A 183 -16.58 -4.97 13.35
CA ASN A 183 -15.37 -5.44 12.67
C ASN A 183 -15.67 -6.38 11.48
N GLU A 184 -16.87 -6.95 11.39
CA GLU A 184 -17.31 -7.84 10.29
C GLU A 184 -17.96 -7.07 9.13
N VAL A 185 -18.26 -5.81 9.32
CA VAL A 185 -18.88 -4.88 8.35
C VAL A 185 -17.82 -4.06 7.65
#